data_a33d6f0e7e29c64be9cd1800c29da0da
#
_entry.id   a33d6f0e7e29c64be9cd1800c29da0da
#
_cell.length_a   1.000
_cell.length_b   1.000
_cell.length_c   1.000
_cell.angle_alpha   90.00
_cell.angle_beta   90.00
_cell.angle_gamma   90.00
#
_symmetry.space_group_name_H-M   'P 1'
#
loop_
_entity.id
_entity.type
_entity.pdbx_description
1 polymer ?
#
loop_
_entity_poly.entity_id
_entity_poly.type
_entity_poly.pdbx_seq_one_letter_code
_entity_poly.pdbx_strand_id
1 'polypeptide(L)'
;REDYSDGYDDFVDIFSYDNGRTWTEPVPLGCDKGEPIESSSTGSILFSSIKDGKVYWIGNLCIDGVRANGNWPRTPLIIAEIDEENFVIKRDSIRVIDRRQPGEPPELQLSNFRIYQDRENGDIVLFLTRYAERGHENNRWMLADYYRYRIKIKNG
;
A
#
# COMPACT_ATOMS: atom_id res chain seq x y z
N ARG A 1 0.86 -30.03 -6.93
CA ARG A 1 1.50 -28.76 -6.54
C ARG A 1 2.16 -28.24 -7.80
N GLU A 2 1.42 -27.47 -8.57
CA GLU A 2 1.97 -26.76 -9.72
C GLU A 2 2.80 -25.61 -9.17
N ASP A 3 4.06 -25.54 -9.61
CA ASP A 3 4.99 -24.46 -9.31
C ASP A 3 4.46 -23.17 -9.96
N TYR A 4 3.81 -22.31 -9.18
CA TYR A 4 3.60 -20.92 -9.54
C TYR A 4 4.89 -20.11 -9.37
N SER A 5 5.93 -20.49 -10.13
CA SER A 5 7.23 -19.81 -10.11
C SER A 5 7.41 -18.78 -11.24
N ASP A 6 6.36 -18.37 -11.91
CA ASP A 6 6.39 -17.27 -12.87
C ASP A 6 5.87 -15.97 -12.23
N GLY A 7 6.46 -15.61 -11.16
CA GLY A 7 7.12 -14.39 -10.78
C GLY A 7 6.34 -13.08 -10.81
N TYR A 8 5.03 -13.04 -10.53
CA TYR A 8 4.38 -11.78 -10.18
C TYR A 8 3.80 -11.92 -8.76
N ASP A 9 4.47 -11.29 -7.79
CA ASP A 9 3.88 -11.04 -6.46
C ASP A 9 2.86 -9.90 -6.60
N ASP A 10 1.75 -10.17 -7.31
CA ASP A 10 0.69 -9.20 -7.50
C ASP A 10 -0.25 -9.23 -6.30
N PHE A 11 -0.69 -8.06 -5.85
CA PHE A 11 -1.88 -7.97 -5.03
C PHE A 11 -3.06 -8.49 -5.83
N VAL A 12 -3.80 -9.42 -5.24
CA VAL A 12 -5.02 -9.95 -5.84
C VAL A 12 -6.21 -9.60 -4.96
N ASP A 13 -7.31 -9.27 -5.61
CA ASP A 13 -8.60 -9.04 -4.98
C ASP A 13 -9.53 -10.20 -5.27
N ILE A 14 -10.39 -10.52 -4.31
CA ILE A 14 -11.52 -11.42 -4.48
C ILE A 14 -12.79 -10.66 -4.12
N PHE A 15 -13.85 -10.87 -4.88
CA PHE A 15 -15.10 -10.15 -4.70
C PHE A 15 -16.23 -11.10 -4.32
N SER A 16 -17.12 -10.61 -3.46
CA SER A 16 -18.40 -11.27 -3.17
C SER A 16 -19.55 -10.33 -3.51
N TYR A 17 -20.52 -10.83 -4.27
CA TYR A 17 -21.72 -10.08 -4.67
C TYR A 17 -22.97 -10.56 -3.91
N ASP A 18 -22.80 -11.48 -2.95
CA ASP A 18 -23.87 -12.13 -2.19
C ASP A 18 -23.63 -12.14 -0.68
N ASN A 19 -23.00 -11.07 -0.16
CA ASN A 19 -22.64 -10.88 1.24
C ASN A 19 -21.70 -11.98 1.79
N GLY A 20 -20.71 -12.37 1.01
CA GLY A 20 -19.65 -13.29 1.44
C GLY A 20 -20.00 -14.77 1.36
N ARG A 21 -21.10 -15.14 0.68
CA ARG A 21 -21.48 -16.55 0.50
C ARG A 21 -20.68 -17.23 -0.60
N THR A 22 -20.42 -16.50 -1.69
CA THR A 22 -19.54 -16.92 -2.78
C THR A 22 -18.52 -15.83 -3.10
N TRP A 23 -17.41 -16.23 -3.70
CA TRP A 23 -16.30 -15.36 -4.02
C TRP A 23 -15.84 -15.59 -5.46
N THR A 24 -15.35 -14.55 -6.12
CA THR A 24 -14.76 -14.67 -7.45
C THR A 24 -13.42 -15.40 -7.38
N GLU A 25 -12.91 -15.81 -8.54
CA GLU A 25 -11.50 -16.11 -8.69
C GLU A 25 -10.68 -14.87 -8.38
N PRO A 26 -9.41 -15.01 -7.88
CA PRO A 26 -8.53 -13.90 -7.64
C PRO A 26 -8.27 -13.08 -8.91
N VAL A 27 -8.36 -11.76 -8.79
CA VAL A 27 -8.08 -10.82 -9.88
C VAL A 27 -6.94 -9.91 -9.44
N PRO A 28 -5.87 -9.76 -10.22
CA PRO A 28 -4.80 -8.81 -9.89
C PRO A 28 -5.33 -7.39 -9.75
N LEU A 29 -4.92 -6.69 -8.68
CA LEU A 29 -5.20 -5.26 -8.52
C LEU A 29 -4.51 -4.49 -9.65
N GLY A 30 -5.29 -3.98 -10.58
CA GLY A 30 -4.83 -3.28 -11.78
C GLY A 30 -4.77 -1.77 -11.61
N CYS A 31 -4.41 -1.10 -12.70
CA CYS A 31 -4.45 0.34 -12.83
C CYS A 31 -5.41 0.74 -13.96
N ASP A 32 -6.02 1.92 -13.86
CA ASP A 32 -6.97 2.47 -14.84
C ASP A 32 -6.41 2.60 -16.27
N LYS A 33 -5.09 2.61 -16.44
CA LYS A 33 -4.41 2.67 -17.73
C LYS A 33 -3.99 1.30 -18.28
N GLY A 34 -4.52 0.21 -17.71
CA GLY A 34 -4.31 -1.16 -18.21
C GLY A 34 -2.91 -1.72 -17.97
N GLU A 35 -2.06 -1.04 -17.21
CA GLU A 35 -0.75 -1.54 -16.82
C GLU A 35 -0.84 -2.28 -15.49
N PRO A 36 -0.18 -3.43 -15.34
CA PRO A 36 -0.11 -4.11 -14.07
C PRO A 36 0.58 -3.24 -13.01
N ILE A 37 0.15 -3.36 -11.76
CA ILE A 37 0.80 -2.72 -10.63
C ILE A 37 1.60 -3.77 -9.90
N GLU A 38 2.92 -3.63 -9.92
CA GLU A 38 3.77 -4.45 -9.08
C GLU A 38 3.75 -3.92 -7.64
N SER A 39 3.49 -4.81 -6.71
CA SER A 39 3.53 -4.53 -5.29
C SER A 39 4.19 -5.69 -4.55
N SER A 40 5.03 -5.36 -3.57
CA SER A 40 5.59 -6.38 -2.69
C SER A 40 4.49 -7.06 -1.87
N SER A 41 4.66 -8.33 -1.55
CA SER A 41 3.75 -9.10 -0.72
C SER A 41 3.74 -8.58 0.74
N THR A 42 3.09 -7.42 0.96
CA THR A 42 3.03 -6.71 2.24
C THR A 42 1.58 -6.40 2.62
N GLY A 43 1.34 -6.02 3.88
CA GLY A 43 0.01 -5.58 4.28
C GLY A 43 -0.41 -4.29 3.58
N SER A 44 -1.64 -4.25 3.09
CA SER A 44 -2.30 -3.06 2.56
C SER A 44 -3.63 -2.80 3.27
N ILE A 45 -4.21 -1.63 3.08
CA ILE A 45 -5.51 -1.26 3.63
C ILE A 45 -6.33 -0.59 2.54
N LEU A 46 -7.56 -1.07 2.37
CA LEU A 46 -8.62 -0.46 1.59
C LEU A 46 -9.63 0.18 2.54
N PHE A 47 -10.06 1.41 2.28
CA PHE A 47 -11.05 2.08 3.13
C PHE A 47 -11.85 3.11 2.35
N SER A 48 -13.10 3.35 2.79
CA SER A 48 -13.92 4.46 2.30
C SER A 48 -13.67 5.69 3.16
N SER A 49 -13.36 6.81 2.52
CA SER A 49 -13.14 8.09 3.18
C SER A 49 -14.46 8.70 3.65
N ILE A 50 -14.55 9.05 4.93
CA ILE A 50 -15.72 9.76 5.48
C ILE A 50 -15.81 11.21 4.99
N LYS A 51 -14.75 11.74 4.37
CA LYS A 51 -14.66 13.13 3.95
C LYS A 51 -15.26 13.39 2.58
N ASP A 52 -15.02 12.49 1.64
CA ASP A 52 -15.47 12.63 0.25
C ASP A 52 -16.21 11.40 -0.30
N GLY A 53 -16.35 10.35 0.51
CA GLY A 53 -17.06 9.12 0.17
C GLY A 53 -16.31 8.19 -0.76
N LYS A 54 -15.12 8.56 -1.23
CA LYS A 54 -14.31 7.76 -2.16
C LYS A 54 -13.59 6.61 -1.47
N VAL A 55 -13.24 5.60 -2.24
CA VAL A 55 -12.44 4.47 -1.77
C VAL A 55 -10.96 4.73 -2.05
N TYR A 56 -10.12 4.47 -1.05
CA TYR A 56 -8.68 4.62 -1.12
C TYR A 56 -7.97 3.32 -0.73
N TRP A 57 -6.85 3.10 -1.38
CA TRP A 57 -5.91 2.03 -1.06
C TRP A 57 -4.60 2.62 -0.53
N ILE A 58 -4.05 2.02 0.54
CA ILE A 58 -2.72 2.34 1.07
C ILE A 58 -1.89 1.05 1.07
N GLY A 59 -0.69 1.11 0.49
CA GLY A 59 0.24 -0.01 0.45
C GLY A 59 1.57 0.37 -0.18
N ASN A 60 2.41 -0.63 -0.41
CA ASN A 60 3.69 -0.43 -1.08
C ASN A 60 3.54 -0.71 -2.58
N LEU A 61 3.99 0.22 -3.41
CA LEU A 61 4.09 0.02 -4.86
C LEU A 61 5.53 0.02 -5.31
N CYS A 62 5.85 -0.89 -6.23
CA CYS A 62 7.10 -0.86 -6.98
C CYS A 62 6.95 0.16 -8.11
N ILE A 63 7.64 1.29 -7.99
CA ILE A 63 7.65 2.37 -8.97
C ILE A 63 9.06 2.52 -9.57
N ASP A 64 9.18 3.28 -10.65
CA ASP A 64 10.46 3.58 -11.30
C ASP A 64 11.21 2.34 -11.83
N GLY A 65 10.48 1.32 -12.30
CA GLY A 65 11.06 0.10 -12.89
C GLY A 65 11.64 -0.88 -11.87
N VAL A 66 11.41 -0.65 -10.59
CA VAL A 66 11.74 -1.61 -9.54
C VAL A 66 10.75 -2.76 -9.58
N ARG A 67 11.22 -3.99 -9.50
CA ARG A 67 10.38 -5.19 -9.44
C ARG A 67 10.23 -5.71 -8.02
N ALA A 68 9.05 -6.26 -7.73
CA ALA A 68 8.81 -6.97 -6.48
C ALA A 68 9.61 -8.29 -6.46
N ASN A 69 10.09 -8.65 -5.28
CA ASN A 69 10.69 -9.95 -5.00
C ASN A 69 10.21 -10.39 -3.62
N GLY A 70 9.13 -11.14 -3.58
CA GLY A 70 8.44 -11.50 -2.36
C GLY A 70 8.04 -10.25 -1.55
N ASN A 71 8.55 -10.14 -0.35
CA ASN A 71 8.28 -9.01 0.55
C ASN A 71 9.07 -7.73 0.25
N TRP A 72 9.81 -7.65 -0.84
CA TRP A 72 10.69 -6.53 -1.15
C TRP A 72 10.40 -5.90 -2.52
N PRO A 73 10.63 -4.56 -2.66
CA PRO A 73 10.92 -3.59 -1.58
C PRO A 73 9.65 -3.21 -0.81
N ARG A 74 9.81 -2.73 0.43
CA ARG A 74 8.70 -2.16 1.23
C ARG A 74 8.77 -0.63 1.28
N THR A 75 9.07 -0.03 0.16
CA THR A 75 9.16 1.42 -0.07
C THR A 75 8.99 1.68 -1.56
N PRO A 76 8.27 2.74 -1.96
CA PRO A 76 7.55 3.70 -1.14
C PRO A 76 6.26 3.14 -0.53
N LEU A 77 5.76 3.83 0.51
CA LEU A 77 4.39 3.73 0.98
C LEU A 77 3.57 4.80 0.28
N ILE A 78 2.46 4.40 -0.34
CA ILE A 78 1.61 5.30 -1.11
C ILE A 78 0.15 5.26 -0.64
N ILE A 79 -0.62 6.27 -1.04
CA ILE A 79 -2.08 6.27 -1.06
C ILE A 79 -2.55 6.53 -2.49
N ALA A 80 -3.62 5.85 -2.90
CA ALA A 80 -4.25 6.04 -4.20
C ALA A 80 -5.77 5.90 -4.10
N GLU A 81 -6.52 6.63 -4.93
CA GLU A 81 -7.96 6.47 -5.11
C GLU A 81 -8.25 5.23 -5.96
N ILE A 82 -9.29 4.49 -5.61
CA ILE A 82 -9.81 3.36 -6.38
C ILE A 82 -10.94 3.86 -7.30
N ASP A 83 -10.92 3.44 -8.54
CA ASP A 83 -12.09 3.47 -9.40
C ASP A 83 -13.04 2.36 -8.95
N GLU A 84 -14.17 2.74 -8.36
CA GLU A 84 -15.12 1.79 -7.76
C GLU A 84 -15.92 1.01 -8.81
N GLU A 85 -16.01 1.50 -10.05
CA GLU A 85 -16.71 0.80 -11.14
C GLU A 85 -15.88 -0.39 -11.65
N ASN A 86 -14.58 -0.17 -11.85
CA ASN A 86 -13.67 -1.18 -12.41
C ASN A 86 -12.79 -1.84 -11.35
N PHE A 87 -12.79 -1.32 -10.14
CA PHE A 87 -11.98 -1.74 -9.00
C PHE A 87 -10.48 -1.75 -9.29
N VAL A 88 -9.98 -0.64 -9.81
CA VAL A 88 -8.58 -0.44 -10.17
C VAL A 88 -8.03 0.84 -9.55
N ILE A 89 -6.73 0.91 -9.36
CA ILE A 89 -6.07 2.13 -8.87
C ILE A 89 -6.10 3.20 -9.98
N LYS A 90 -6.59 4.40 -9.64
CA LYS A 90 -6.45 5.58 -10.49
C LYS A 90 -5.01 6.07 -10.43
N ARG A 91 -4.23 5.83 -11.48
CA ARG A 91 -2.80 6.15 -11.53
C ARG A 91 -2.49 7.61 -11.19
N ASP A 92 -3.29 8.54 -11.70
CA ASP A 92 -3.10 9.97 -11.49
C ASP A 92 -3.38 10.42 -10.05
N SER A 93 -4.01 9.57 -9.24
CA SER A 93 -4.29 9.81 -7.81
C SER A 93 -3.16 9.36 -6.89
N ILE A 94 -2.18 8.59 -7.36
CA ILE A 94 -1.10 8.06 -6.55
C ILE A 94 -0.32 9.19 -5.89
N ARG A 95 -0.20 9.12 -4.55
CA ARG A 95 0.59 10.05 -3.76
C ARG A 95 1.48 9.28 -2.78
N VAL A 96 2.74 9.66 -2.73
CA VAL A 96 3.70 9.07 -1.80
C VAL A 96 3.46 9.64 -0.41
N ILE A 97 3.21 8.76 0.56
CA ILE A 97 3.13 9.10 1.98
C ILE A 97 4.54 9.22 2.54
N ASP A 98 5.38 8.20 2.27
CA ASP A 98 6.78 8.17 2.68
C ASP A 98 7.59 7.28 1.73
N ARG A 99 8.89 7.54 1.63
CA ARG A 99 9.82 6.75 0.84
C ARG A 99 11.22 6.76 1.47
N ARG A 100 11.99 5.76 1.15
CA ARG A 100 13.42 5.76 1.48
C ARG A 100 14.11 6.94 0.79
N GLN A 101 14.89 7.70 1.55
CA GLN A 101 15.67 8.83 1.06
C GLN A 101 17.10 8.38 0.67
N PRO A 102 17.79 9.14 -0.19
CA PRO A 102 19.20 8.90 -0.45
C PRO A 102 20.02 8.91 0.85
N GLY A 103 20.83 7.87 1.05
CA GLY A 103 21.64 7.68 2.25
C GLY A 103 20.97 6.91 3.38
N GLU A 104 19.66 6.64 3.30
CA GLU A 104 19.01 5.71 4.23
C GLU A 104 19.32 4.25 3.87
N PRO A 105 19.32 3.35 4.87
CA PRO A 105 19.61 1.94 4.66
C PRO A 105 18.72 1.30 3.60
N PRO A 106 19.24 0.44 2.72
CA PRO A 106 18.44 -0.24 1.70
C PRO A 106 17.37 -1.16 2.31
N GLU A 107 17.57 -1.61 3.54
CA GLU A 107 16.66 -2.48 4.28
C GLU A 107 15.48 -1.75 4.93
N LEU A 108 15.37 -0.42 4.77
CA LEU A 108 14.26 0.35 5.31
C LEU A 108 12.92 -0.20 4.81
N GLN A 109 12.00 -0.41 5.75
CA GLN A 109 10.66 -0.90 5.47
C GLN A 109 9.59 0.07 5.99
N LEU A 110 8.62 0.36 5.13
CA LEU A 110 7.45 1.21 5.38
C LEU A 110 6.18 0.36 5.27
N SER A 111 6.04 -0.61 6.15
CA SER A 111 4.92 -1.56 6.16
C SER A 111 4.39 -1.80 7.58
N ASN A 112 3.40 -2.68 7.72
CA ASN A 112 2.78 -3.00 9.01
C ASN A 112 2.19 -1.76 9.72
N PHE A 113 1.67 -0.83 8.96
CA PHE A 113 1.03 0.38 9.45
C PHE A 113 -0.39 0.14 9.95
N ARG A 114 -0.91 1.14 10.68
CA ARG A 114 -2.31 1.22 11.12
C ARG A 114 -2.86 2.58 10.76
N ILE A 115 -4.16 2.64 10.44
CA ILE A 115 -4.85 3.88 10.15
C ILE A 115 -6.11 4.02 11.00
N TYR A 116 -6.52 5.27 11.21
CA TYR A 116 -7.90 5.62 11.52
C TYR A 116 -8.27 6.93 10.81
N GLN A 117 -9.57 7.15 10.63
CA GLN A 117 -10.09 8.41 10.13
C GLN A 117 -10.48 9.30 11.32
N ASP A 118 -9.96 10.52 11.34
CA ASP A 118 -10.32 11.53 12.33
C ASP A 118 -11.77 11.96 12.09
N ARG A 119 -12.63 11.72 13.08
CA ARG A 119 -14.08 11.99 12.97
C ARG A 119 -14.43 13.46 12.89
N GLU A 120 -13.55 14.36 13.36
CA GLU A 120 -13.79 15.79 13.36
C GLU A 120 -13.55 16.43 11.98
N ASN A 121 -12.55 15.95 11.25
CA ASN A 121 -12.11 16.60 10.02
C ASN A 121 -11.92 15.66 8.81
N GLY A 122 -12.08 14.35 9.01
CA GLY A 122 -11.95 13.32 7.96
C GLY A 122 -10.50 13.06 7.51
N ASP A 123 -9.51 13.62 8.20
CA ASP A 123 -8.11 13.32 7.90
C ASP A 123 -7.79 11.86 8.22
N ILE A 124 -6.91 11.26 7.43
CA ILE A 124 -6.39 9.93 7.71
C ILE A 124 -5.16 10.08 8.60
N VAL A 125 -5.18 9.42 9.74
CA VAL A 125 -4.03 9.33 10.63
C VAL A 125 -3.42 7.95 10.49
N LEU A 126 -2.16 7.90 10.05
CA LEU A 126 -1.42 6.67 9.84
C LEU A 126 -0.26 6.59 10.84
N PHE A 127 -0.10 5.42 11.42
CA PHE A 127 1.01 5.09 12.32
C PHE A 127 1.88 4.01 11.71
N LEU A 128 3.18 4.23 11.76
CA LEU A 128 4.18 3.37 11.13
C LEU A 128 5.49 3.39 11.92
N THR A 129 6.10 2.23 12.10
CA THR A 129 7.51 2.11 12.47
C THR A 129 8.34 2.09 11.20
N ARG A 130 9.32 3.00 11.08
CA ARG A 130 10.29 2.97 9.98
C ARG A 130 11.36 1.90 10.29
N TYR A 131 10.96 0.64 10.09
CA TYR A 131 11.80 -0.51 10.41
C TYR A 131 13.11 -0.46 9.65
N ALA A 132 14.21 -0.76 10.36
CA ALA A 132 15.58 -0.71 9.85
C ALA A 132 16.06 0.67 9.34
N GLU A 133 15.41 1.78 9.74
CA GLU A 133 15.87 3.13 9.36
C GLU A 133 17.31 3.44 9.82
N ARG A 134 17.83 2.71 10.80
CA ARG A 134 19.19 2.80 11.31
C ARG A 134 20.09 1.64 10.87
N GLY A 135 19.62 0.82 9.91
CA GLY A 135 20.30 -0.38 9.41
C GLY A 135 20.06 -1.62 10.26
N HIS A 136 20.61 -2.75 9.81
CA HIS A 136 20.45 -4.06 10.46
C HIS A 136 21.61 -4.44 11.38
N GLU A 137 22.77 -3.82 11.20
CA GLU A 137 23.97 -4.15 11.96
C GLU A 137 23.78 -3.96 13.48
N ASN A 138 24.31 -4.88 14.28
CA ASN A 138 24.26 -4.82 15.74
C ASN A 138 22.85 -4.65 16.31
N ASN A 139 21.85 -5.26 15.70
CA ASN A 139 20.43 -5.16 16.07
C ASN A 139 19.85 -3.72 16.02
N ARG A 140 20.44 -2.82 15.26
CA ARG A 140 19.97 -1.42 15.14
C ARG A 140 18.57 -1.30 14.58
N TRP A 141 18.08 -2.31 13.84
CA TRP A 141 16.70 -2.38 13.37
C TRP A 141 15.67 -2.28 14.51
N MET A 142 16.04 -2.67 15.73
CA MET A 142 15.20 -2.56 16.93
C MET A 142 15.09 -1.13 17.46
N LEU A 143 15.94 -0.21 16.98
CA LEU A 143 15.98 1.19 17.41
C LEU A 143 15.14 2.12 16.50
N ALA A 144 14.27 1.55 15.70
CA ALA A 144 13.39 2.31 14.80
C ALA A 144 12.41 3.19 15.56
N ASP A 145 12.20 4.40 15.06
CA ASP A 145 11.22 5.32 15.62
C ASP A 145 9.80 5.00 15.11
N TYR A 146 8.81 5.44 15.91
CA TYR A 146 7.40 5.29 15.57
C TYR A 146 6.84 6.64 15.11
N TYR A 147 6.36 6.68 13.88
CA TYR A 147 5.92 7.89 13.21
C TYR A 147 4.40 7.96 13.12
N ARG A 148 3.87 9.18 13.22
CA ARG A 148 2.48 9.51 12.95
C ARG A 148 2.39 10.44 11.75
N TYR A 149 1.74 10.01 10.70
CA TYR A 149 1.44 10.81 9.52
C TYR A 149 -0.01 11.29 9.57
N ARG A 150 -0.25 12.53 9.13
CA ARG A 150 -1.58 13.06 8.91
C ARG A 150 -1.75 13.34 7.42
N ILE A 151 -2.64 12.61 6.77
CA ILE A 151 -2.94 12.71 5.36
C ILE A 151 -4.26 13.48 5.22
N LYS A 152 -4.19 14.65 4.57
CA LYS A 152 -5.35 15.50 4.33
C LYS A 152 -5.95 15.17 2.97
N ILE A 153 -7.13 14.61 2.96
CA ILE A 153 -7.92 14.46 1.75
C ILE A 153 -8.54 15.83 1.45
N LYS A 154 -8.29 16.36 0.25
CA LYS A 154 -8.88 17.61 -0.19
C LYS A 154 -10.27 17.33 -0.74
N ASN A 155 -11.23 18.16 -0.35
CA ASN A 155 -12.53 18.18 -1.04
C ASN A 155 -12.28 18.53 -2.50
N GLY A 156 -12.77 17.70 -3.42
CA GLY A 156 -12.70 17.93 -4.85
C GLY A 156 -13.51 19.15 -5.28
#